data_97c507fd0de1106611ca3c4f3e578f8f
#
_entry.id   97c507fd0de1106611ca3c4f3e578f8f
#
_cell.length_a   1.000
_cell.length_b   1.000
_cell.length_c   1.000
_cell.angle_alpha   90.00
_cell.angle_beta   90.00
_cell.angle_gamma   90.00
#
_symmetry.space_group_name_H-M   'P 1'
#
loop_
_entity.id
_entity.type
_entity.pdbx_description
1 polymer ?
#
loop_
_entity_poly.entity_id
_entity_poly.type
_entity_poly.pdbx_seq_one_letter_code
_entity_poly.pdbx_strand_id
1 'polypeptide(L)'
;RRQRQMCIRDSPTGETFTHAELVTFLDAIPSNVLVTLDEAYYHYNRTEDFPRSLELLSSYPNLVVLRTFSKAYGLAGFRVGYFVGSEEACSNLSKTVIPFSTSLAAQAAARAALTIRDQLLARTDAIVAERERVTKELRAMGFQVDNSQANFVWLPRSDAQQLIDYLIQRKVIIRGFPGEGIRVTIATPEENTQFLNVIADYPAIRPEI
;
A
#
# COMPACT_ATOMS: atom_id res chain seq x y z
N ARG A 1 4.82 28.64 4.66
CA ARG A 1 5.33 27.25 4.64
C ARG A 1 4.12 26.36 4.48
N ARG A 2 3.97 25.72 3.32
CA ARG A 2 2.91 24.76 3.07
C ARG A 2 3.27 23.45 3.74
N GLN A 3 2.48 23.00 4.69
CA GLN A 3 2.67 21.74 5.37
C GLN A 3 2.12 20.62 4.47
N ARG A 4 2.96 19.63 4.17
CA ARG A 4 2.52 18.42 3.48
C ARG A 4 2.05 17.44 4.53
N GLN A 5 0.77 17.14 4.56
CA GLN A 5 0.26 15.99 5.29
C GLN A 5 0.19 14.81 4.31
N MET A 6 1.06 13.82 4.50
CA MET A 6 0.89 12.52 3.88
C MET A 6 -0.09 11.71 4.73
N CYS A 7 -1.14 11.19 4.11
CA CYS A 7 -2.00 10.22 4.77
C CYS A 7 -1.23 8.89 4.84
N ILE A 8 -0.82 8.49 6.05
CA ILE A 8 0.03 7.30 6.32
C ILE A 8 -0.80 6.00 6.33
N ARG A 9 -2.10 6.07 6.07
CA ARG A 9 -3.03 4.94 6.28
C ARG A 9 -2.77 3.72 5.39
N ASP A 10 -2.30 3.88 4.16
CA ASP A 10 -2.02 2.75 3.27
C ASP A 10 -0.64 2.12 3.48
N SER A 11 0.30 2.81 4.12
CA SER A 11 1.63 2.28 4.45
C SER A 11 2.25 3.09 5.62
N PRO A 12 2.73 2.43 6.69
CA PRO A 12 3.03 1.00 6.83
C PRO A 12 1.87 0.12 7.32
N THR A 13 0.75 0.68 7.79
CA THR A 13 -0.33 -0.07 8.47
C THR A 13 -1.23 -0.86 7.51
N GLY A 14 -1.39 -0.36 6.28
CA GLY A 14 -2.28 -0.98 5.28
C GLY A 14 -3.76 -0.66 5.48
N GLU A 15 -4.09 0.26 6.38
CA GLU A 15 -5.47 0.71 6.58
C GLU A 15 -5.99 1.47 5.36
N THR A 16 -7.29 1.50 5.21
CA THR A 16 -7.99 2.31 4.20
C THR A 16 -9.04 3.18 4.87
N PHE A 17 -9.56 4.14 4.15
CA PHE A 17 -10.74 4.92 4.54
C PHE A 17 -11.91 4.59 3.62
N THR A 18 -13.11 4.86 4.07
CA THR A 18 -14.33 4.69 3.32
C THR A 18 -14.52 5.82 2.30
N HIS A 19 -15.40 5.61 1.33
CA HIS A 19 -15.76 6.67 0.39
C HIS A 19 -16.34 7.90 1.11
N ALA A 20 -17.20 7.69 2.12
CA ALA A 20 -17.82 8.77 2.90
C ALA A 20 -16.78 9.57 3.70
N GLU A 21 -15.78 8.92 4.31
CA GLU A 21 -14.68 9.61 5.00
C GLU A 21 -13.83 10.44 4.03
N LEU A 22 -13.56 9.92 2.81
CA LEU A 22 -12.85 10.70 1.80
C LEU A 22 -13.63 11.95 1.39
N VAL A 23 -14.93 11.82 1.11
CA VAL A 23 -15.79 12.97 0.77
C VAL A 23 -15.81 13.99 1.90
N THR A 24 -16.04 13.54 3.13
CA THR A 24 -16.02 14.42 4.32
C THR A 24 -14.70 15.17 4.46
N PHE A 25 -13.59 14.48 4.22
CA PHE A 25 -12.26 15.11 4.24
C PHE A 25 -12.11 16.16 3.13
N LEU A 26 -12.52 15.84 1.90
CA LEU A 26 -12.42 16.74 0.76
C LEU A 26 -13.28 18.00 0.93
N ASP A 27 -14.48 17.86 1.49
CA ASP A 27 -15.38 18.98 1.80
C ASP A 27 -14.79 19.95 2.85
N ALA A 28 -13.99 19.41 3.78
CA ALA A 28 -13.35 20.21 4.82
C ALA A 28 -12.06 20.92 4.35
N ILE A 29 -11.50 20.54 3.21
CA ILE A 29 -10.23 21.10 2.71
C ILE A 29 -10.50 22.31 1.80
N PRO A 30 -9.85 23.46 2.02
CA PRO A 30 -9.97 24.61 1.13
C PRO A 30 -9.56 24.27 -0.31
N SER A 31 -10.30 24.77 -1.30
CA SER A 31 -10.09 24.47 -2.73
C SER A 31 -8.73 24.90 -3.27
N ASN A 32 -8.03 25.81 -2.60
CA ASN A 32 -6.67 26.22 -2.95
C ASN A 32 -5.56 25.29 -2.38
N VAL A 33 -5.95 24.22 -1.67
CA VAL A 33 -5.03 23.20 -1.15
C VAL A 33 -5.10 21.99 -2.07
N LEU A 34 -3.97 21.61 -2.69
CA LEU A 34 -3.89 20.41 -3.50
C LEU A 34 -3.94 19.17 -2.59
N VAL A 35 -4.90 18.31 -2.84
CA VAL A 35 -5.04 17.00 -2.18
C VAL A 35 -4.47 15.93 -3.11
N THR A 36 -3.50 15.18 -2.61
CA THR A 36 -2.92 14.05 -3.36
C THR A 36 -3.29 12.75 -2.66
N LEU A 37 -4.08 11.92 -3.33
CA LEU A 37 -4.50 10.61 -2.87
C LEU A 37 -3.58 9.54 -3.49
N ASP A 38 -2.77 8.87 -2.65
CA ASP A 38 -1.93 7.77 -3.09
C ASP A 38 -2.72 6.46 -3.07
N GLU A 39 -2.97 5.89 -4.24
CA GLU A 39 -3.66 4.62 -4.45
C GLU A 39 -2.72 3.50 -4.91
N ALA A 40 -1.50 3.47 -4.39
CA ALA A 40 -0.52 2.46 -4.78
C ALA A 40 -1.01 1.02 -4.55
N TYR A 41 -1.86 0.80 -3.55
CA TYR A 41 -2.40 -0.52 -3.20
C TYR A 41 -3.87 -0.73 -3.59
N TYR A 42 -4.45 0.16 -4.38
CA TYR A 42 -5.83 0.14 -4.86
C TYR A 42 -6.33 -1.25 -5.26
N HIS A 43 -5.54 -2.00 -6.03
CA HIS A 43 -5.95 -3.29 -6.57
C HIS A 43 -6.07 -4.44 -5.55
N TYR A 44 -5.57 -4.24 -4.33
CA TYR A 44 -5.63 -5.23 -3.23
C TYR A 44 -6.76 -4.98 -2.24
N ASN A 45 -7.43 -3.82 -2.36
CA ASN A 45 -8.53 -3.48 -1.47
C ASN A 45 -9.77 -4.31 -1.80
N ARG A 46 -10.43 -4.82 -0.74
CA ARG A 46 -11.66 -5.63 -0.83
C ARG A 46 -12.74 -5.12 0.12
N THR A 47 -12.64 -3.88 0.61
CA THR A 47 -13.70 -3.29 1.43
C THR A 47 -14.90 -2.90 0.56
N GLU A 48 -16.11 -3.06 1.07
CA GLU A 48 -17.35 -2.74 0.34
C GLU A 48 -17.47 -1.25 0.04
N ASP A 49 -17.16 -0.40 1.02
CA ASP A 49 -17.20 1.07 0.88
C ASP A 49 -15.81 1.63 0.50
N PHE A 50 -15.25 1.08 -0.56
CA PHE A 50 -13.96 1.52 -1.11
C PHE A 50 -14.09 2.89 -1.79
N PRO A 51 -13.11 3.80 -1.63
CA PRO A 51 -13.13 5.11 -2.26
C PRO A 51 -13.17 5.06 -3.79
N ARG A 52 -14.24 5.57 -4.39
CA ARG A 52 -14.38 5.73 -5.84
C ARG A 52 -13.77 7.06 -6.27
N SER A 53 -12.49 7.22 -6.03
CA SER A 53 -11.75 8.47 -6.14
C SER A 53 -11.83 9.13 -7.52
N LEU A 54 -11.85 8.34 -8.60
CA LEU A 54 -11.92 8.87 -9.95
C LEU A 54 -13.28 9.54 -10.24
N GLU A 55 -14.36 9.11 -9.60
CA GLU A 55 -15.68 9.72 -9.71
C GLU A 55 -15.73 11.11 -9.05
N LEU A 56 -14.85 11.35 -8.08
CA LEU A 56 -14.78 12.62 -7.35
C LEU A 56 -14.00 13.72 -8.06
N LEU A 57 -13.22 13.40 -9.09
CA LEU A 57 -12.35 14.36 -9.78
C LEU A 57 -13.12 15.53 -10.41
N SER A 58 -14.37 15.31 -10.85
CA SER A 58 -15.22 16.37 -11.40
C SER A 58 -15.73 17.35 -10.35
N SER A 59 -15.93 16.87 -9.11
CA SER A 59 -16.44 17.68 -8.00
C SER A 59 -15.33 18.36 -7.21
N TYR A 60 -14.12 17.80 -7.22
CA TYR A 60 -12.96 18.29 -6.46
C TYR A 60 -11.77 18.56 -7.40
N PRO A 61 -11.72 19.73 -8.06
CA PRO A 61 -10.64 20.05 -9.02
C PRO A 61 -9.24 20.08 -8.40
N ASN A 62 -9.15 20.21 -7.08
CA ASN A 62 -7.92 20.17 -6.29
C ASN A 62 -7.51 18.75 -5.86
N LEU A 63 -8.28 17.72 -6.22
CA LEU A 63 -7.91 16.32 -5.99
C LEU A 63 -7.04 15.79 -7.14
N VAL A 64 -5.97 15.08 -6.78
CA VAL A 64 -5.13 14.30 -7.69
C VAL A 64 -4.97 12.89 -7.14
N VAL A 65 -5.21 11.90 -7.96
CA VAL A 65 -5.07 10.47 -7.63
C VAL A 65 -3.76 9.95 -8.22
N LEU A 66 -2.92 9.34 -7.39
CA LEU A 66 -1.68 8.69 -7.82
C LEU A 66 -1.88 7.18 -7.93
N ARG A 67 -1.42 6.59 -9.02
CA ARG A 67 -1.40 5.14 -9.24
C ARG A 67 -0.05 4.67 -9.75
N THR A 68 0.27 3.42 -9.49
CA THR A 68 1.57 2.85 -9.84
C THR A 68 1.45 1.52 -10.58
N PHE A 69 2.40 1.25 -11.45
CA PHE A 69 2.62 -0.08 -12.01
C PHE A 69 3.54 -0.96 -11.14
N SER A 70 4.07 -0.42 -10.05
CA SER A 70 5.05 -1.11 -9.20
C SER A 70 4.49 -2.28 -8.39
N LYS A 71 3.18 -2.30 -8.13
CA LYS A 71 2.53 -3.27 -7.22
C LYS A 71 1.79 -4.34 -8.00
N ALA A 72 0.49 -4.19 -8.23
CA ALA A 72 -0.36 -5.19 -8.90
C ALA A 72 0.16 -5.59 -10.30
N TYR A 73 0.76 -4.67 -11.01
CA TYR A 73 1.33 -4.92 -12.35
C TYR A 73 2.76 -5.50 -12.32
N GLY A 74 3.42 -5.61 -11.16
CA GLY A 74 4.74 -6.24 -11.03
C GLY A 74 5.91 -5.46 -11.63
N LEU A 75 5.74 -4.18 -11.99
CA LEU A 75 6.74 -3.38 -12.69
C LEU A 75 7.56 -2.47 -11.75
N ALA A 76 7.82 -2.90 -10.51
CA ALA A 76 8.52 -2.08 -9.51
C ALA A 76 9.89 -1.58 -9.98
N GLY A 77 10.66 -2.43 -10.70
CA GLY A 77 11.97 -2.09 -11.23
C GLY A 77 11.96 -1.06 -12.37
N PHE A 78 10.82 -0.89 -13.05
CA PHE A 78 10.69 0.05 -14.17
C PHE A 78 10.41 1.50 -13.75
N ARG A 79 10.10 1.75 -12.48
CA ARG A 79 9.86 3.09 -11.92
C ARG A 79 8.81 3.90 -12.69
N VAL A 80 7.65 3.31 -12.98
CA VAL A 80 6.56 3.93 -13.73
C VAL A 80 5.26 3.96 -12.93
N GLY A 81 4.59 5.09 -13.00
CA GLY A 81 3.28 5.36 -12.42
C GLY A 81 2.62 6.51 -13.16
N TYR A 82 1.45 6.91 -12.72
CA TYR A 82 0.71 8.02 -13.31
C TYR A 82 -0.14 8.73 -12.26
N PHE A 83 -0.55 9.94 -12.57
CA PHE A 83 -1.54 10.68 -11.80
C PHE A 83 -2.72 11.09 -12.68
N VAL A 84 -3.87 11.25 -12.06
CA VAL A 84 -5.11 11.67 -12.70
C VAL A 84 -5.70 12.81 -11.87
N GLY A 85 -6.10 13.88 -12.53
CA GLY A 85 -6.69 15.06 -11.89
C GLY A 85 -7.25 16.03 -12.91
N SER A 86 -7.64 17.23 -12.47
CA SER A 86 -8.03 18.31 -13.37
C SER A 86 -6.87 18.71 -14.29
N GLU A 87 -7.18 19.30 -15.45
CA GLU A 87 -6.15 19.77 -16.40
C GLU A 87 -5.18 20.77 -15.75
N GLU A 88 -5.71 21.68 -14.95
CA GLU A 88 -4.88 22.65 -14.22
C GLU A 88 -3.94 21.97 -13.22
N ALA A 89 -4.46 21.04 -12.39
CA ALA A 89 -3.66 20.30 -11.42
C ALA A 89 -2.58 19.46 -12.14
N CYS A 90 -2.93 18.78 -13.22
CA CYS A 90 -2.01 17.96 -14.01
C CYS A 90 -0.93 18.84 -14.69
N SER A 91 -1.30 19.98 -15.25
CA SER A 91 -0.34 20.95 -15.83
C SER A 91 0.66 21.46 -14.79
N ASN A 92 0.17 21.81 -13.60
CA ASN A 92 1.04 22.30 -12.51
C ASN A 92 1.97 21.21 -11.97
N LEU A 93 1.49 19.97 -11.80
CA LEU A 93 2.32 18.85 -11.38
C LEU A 93 3.36 18.46 -12.43
N SER A 94 2.99 18.50 -13.71
CA SER A 94 3.90 18.18 -14.80
C SER A 94 5.15 19.07 -14.83
N LYS A 95 5.06 20.32 -14.35
CA LYS A 95 6.21 21.22 -14.21
C LYS A 95 7.23 20.75 -13.16
N THR A 96 6.83 19.86 -12.25
CA THR A 96 7.69 19.31 -11.19
C THR A 96 8.29 17.94 -11.55
N VAL A 97 7.84 17.34 -12.66
CA VAL A 97 8.35 16.05 -13.13
C VAL A 97 9.75 16.24 -13.70
N ILE A 98 10.68 15.39 -13.27
CA ILE A 98 12.04 15.40 -13.79
C ILE A 98 12.00 14.97 -15.26
N PRO A 99 12.54 15.78 -16.20
CA PRO A 99 12.58 15.40 -17.60
C PRO A 99 13.24 14.02 -17.81
N PHE A 100 12.65 13.21 -18.68
CA PHE A 100 13.14 11.86 -19.00
C PHE A 100 13.16 10.88 -17.83
N SER A 101 12.46 11.16 -16.73
CA SER A 101 12.40 10.26 -15.54
C SER A 101 11.77 8.90 -15.83
N THR A 102 10.95 8.77 -16.88
CA THR A 102 10.35 7.51 -17.31
C THR A 102 10.97 7.05 -18.62
N SER A 103 11.72 5.94 -18.58
CA SER A 103 12.40 5.39 -19.75
C SER A 103 11.42 4.86 -20.81
N LEU A 104 11.85 4.75 -22.07
CA LEU A 104 11.07 4.10 -23.13
C LEU A 104 10.72 2.65 -22.80
N ALA A 105 11.64 1.92 -22.15
CA ALA A 105 11.39 0.55 -21.71
C ALA A 105 10.27 0.49 -20.66
N ALA A 106 10.23 1.44 -19.70
CA ALA A 106 9.18 1.55 -18.71
C ALA A 106 7.80 1.85 -19.35
N GLN A 107 7.78 2.76 -20.32
CA GLN A 107 6.55 3.09 -21.06
C GLN A 107 6.04 1.89 -21.88
N ALA A 108 6.93 1.18 -22.57
CA ALA A 108 6.59 -0.02 -23.33
C ALA A 108 6.07 -1.13 -22.41
N ALA A 109 6.73 -1.36 -21.27
CA ALA A 109 6.31 -2.35 -20.28
C ALA A 109 4.94 -2.01 -19.68
N ALA A 110 4.69 -0.75 -19.33
CA ALA A 110 3.39 -0.30 -18.82
C ALA A 110 2.27 -0.52 -19.84
N ARG A 111 2.51 -0.15 -21.12
CA ARG A 111 1.55 -0.40 -22.21
C ARG A 111 1.24 -1.90 -22.39
N ALA A 112 2.29 -2.74 -22.43
CA ALA A 112 2.13 -4.18 -22.52
C ALA A 112 1.36 -4.75 -21.33
N ALA A 113 1.63 -4.28 -20.11
CA ALA A 113 0.91 -4.70 -18.91
C ALA A 113 -0.59 -4.37 -18.97
N LEU A 114 -0.96 -3.26 -19.59
CA LEU A 114 -2.39 -2.90 -19.78
C LEU A 114 -3.10 -3.83 -20.76
N THR A 115 -2.42 -4.40 -21.75
CA THR A 115 -3.04 -5.36 -22.70
C THR A 115 -3.37 -6.71 -22.05
N ILE A 116 -2.70 -7.06 -20.96
CA ILE A 116 -2.93 -8.30 -20.18
C ILE A 116 -3.45 -7.98 -18.78
N ARG A 117 -4.07 -6.83 -18.60
CA ARG A 117 -4.50 -6.28 -17.31
C ARG A 117 -5.26 -7.31 -16.47
N ASP A 118 -6.24 -7.97 -17.02
CA ASP A 118 -7.11 -8.88 -16.28
C ASP A 118 -6.33 -10.12 -15.76
N GLN A 119 -5.37 -10.62 -16.53
CA GLN A 119 -4.48 -11.70 -16.08
C GLN A 119 -3.56 -11.25 -14.94
N LEU A 120 -3.06 -10.01 -14.98
CA LEU A 120 -2.21 -9.47 -13.92
C LEU A 120 -3.03 -9.18 -12.65
N LEU A 121 -4.25 -8.69 -12.79
CA LEU A 121 -5.11 -8.39 -11.65
C LEU A 121 -5.65 -9.67 -10.97
N ALA A 122 -5.84 -10.77 -11.69
CA ALA A 122 -6.19 -12.05 -11.08
C ALA A 122 -5.16 -12.52 -10.02
N ARG A 123 -3.88 -12.11 -10.15
CA ARG A 123 -2.86 -12.36 -9.12
C ARG A 123 -3.13 -11.63 -7.81
N THR A 124 -3.83 -10.50 -7.86
CA THR A 124 -4.16 -9.75 -6.63
C THR A 124 -5.11 -10.54 -5.73
N ASP A 125 -6.01 -11.35 -6.30
CA ASP A 125 -6.92 -12.19 -5.53
C ASP A 125 -6.16 -13.28 -4.76
N ALA A 126 -5.17 -13.91 -5.37
CA ALA A 126 -4.30 -14.87 -4.70
C ALA A 126 -3.52 -14.22 -3.53
N ILE A 127 -2.99 -13.00 -3.74
CA ILE A 127 -2.30 -12.26 -2.67
C ILE A 127 -3.26 -11.86 -1.55
N VAL A 128 -4.49 -11.48 -1.87
CA VAL A 128 -5.51 -11.14 -0.87
C VAL A 128 -5.86 -12.39 -0.03
N ALA A 129 -6.11 -13.53 -0.67
CA ALA A 129 -6.38 -14.78 0.03
C ALA A 129 -5.22 -15.19 0.97
N GLU A 130 -3.97 -15.07 0.48
CA GLU A 130 -2.78 -15.32 1.30
C GLU A 130 -2.64 -14.30 2.44
N ARG A 131 -2.91 -13.03 2.21
CA ARG A 131 -2.92 -12.01 3.28
C ARG A 131 -3.89 -12.38 4.39
N GLU A 132 -5.10 -12.80 4.04
CA GLU A 132 -6.12 -13.23 5.00
C GLU A 132 -5.67 -14.48 5.78
N ARG A 133 -5.07 -15.47 5.09
CA ARG A 133 -4.50 -16.65 5.75
C ARG A 133 -3.41 -16.27 6.74
N VAL A 134 -2.41 -15.50 6.30
CA VAL A 134 -1.29 -15.05 7.15
C VAL A 134 -1.79 -14.25 8.35
N THR A 135 -2.73 -13.33 8.13
CA THR A 135 -3.33 -12.54 9.22
C THR A 135 -4.03 -13.44 10.24
N LYS A 136 -4.80 -14.42 9.78
CA LYS A 136 -5.52 -15.36 10.66
C LYS A 136 -4.55 -16.19 11.48
N GLU A 137 -3.49 -16.73 10.88
CA GLU A 137 -2.51 -17.55 11.57
C GLU A 137 -1.70 -16.74 12.59
N LEU A 138 -1.24 -15.54 12.23
CA LEU A 138 -0.56 -14.64 13.17
C LEU A 138 -1.43 -14.29 14.39
N ARG A 139 -2.71 -13.99 14.16
CA ARG A 139 -3.66 -13.72 15.26
C ARG A 139 -3.89 -14.95 16.13
N ALA A 140 -3.95 -16.14 15.55
CA ALA A 140 -4.07 -17.40 16.30
C ALA A 140 -2.83 -17.66 17.17
N MET A 141 -1.64 -17.21 16.75
CA MET A 141 -0.41 -17.24 17.54
C MET A 141 -0.36 -16.15 18.63
N GLY A 142 -1.35 -15.24 18.68
CA GLY A 142 -1.45 -14.16 19.67
C GLY A 142 -0.79 -12.84 19.26
N PHE A 143 -0.36 -12.70 18.00
CA PHE A 143 0.15 -11.43 17.50
C PHE A 143 -0.98 -10.43 17.24
N GLN A 144 -0.75 -9.16 17.57
CA GLN A 144 -1.60 -8.08 17.08
C GLN A 144 -1.28 -7.85 15.60
N VAL A 145 -2.31 -7.85 14.75
CA VAL A 145 -2.18 -7.62 13.31
C VAL A 145 -3.32 -6.71 12.88
N ASP A 146 -2.97 -5.58 12.28
CA ASP A 146 -3.96 -4.63 11.77
C ASP A 146 -4.66 -5.14 10.51
N ASN A 147 -5.84 -4.59 10.21
CA ASN A 147 -6.58 -4.95 9.01
C ASN A 147 -5.98 -4.25 7.78
N SER A 148 -5.09 -4.96 7.11
CA SER A 148 -4.46 -4.42 5.89
C SER A 148 -5.32 -4.63 4.65
N GLN A 149 -5.40 -3.60 3.81
CA GLN A 149 -5.97 -3.66 2.46
C GLN A 149 -4.88 -3.51 1.37
N ALA A 150 -3.61 -3.75 1.75
CA ALA A 150 -2.46 -3.74 0.86
C ALA A 150 -1.94 -5.16 0.56
N ASN A 151 -0.78 -5.27 -0.06
CA ASN A 151 -0.09 -6.56 -0.30
C ASN A 151 0.88 -6.93 0.84
N PHE A 152 0.61 -6.51 2.05
CA PHE A 152 1.42 -6.79 3.24
C PHE A 152 0.52 -6.84 4.48
N VAL A 153 1.07 -7.33 5.59
CA VAL A 153 0.51 -7.22 6.93
C VAL A 153 1.40 -6.35 7.79
N TRP A 154 0.79 -5.66 8.77
CA TRP A 154 1.46 -4.85 9.76
C TRP A 154 1.30 -5.47 11.14
N LEU A 155 2.41 -5.62 11.85
CA LEU A 155 2.46 -6.07 13.23
C LEU A 155 3.03 -4.93 14.09
N PRO A 156 2.17 -4.19 14.83
CA PRO A 156 2.63 -3.15 15.74
C PRO A 156 3.35 -3.80 16.93
N ARG A 157 4.61 -3.36 17.20
CA ARG A 157 5.43 -3.92 18.29
C ARG A 157 6.49 -2.92 18.74
N SER A 158 6.60 -2.74 20.06
CA SER A 158 7.68 -1.92 20.65
C SER A 158 9.05 -2.60 20.56
N ASP A 159 9.10 -3.94 20.57
CA ASP A 159 10.32 -4.75 20.42
C ASP A 159 10.67 -5.07 18.95
N ALA A 160 10.18 -4.28 18.00
CA ALA A 160 10.35 -4.52 16.56
C ALA A 160 11.81 -4.82 16.17
N GLN A 161 12.80 -4.13 16.76
CA GLN A 161 14.21 -4.38 16.44
C GLN A 161 14.64 -5.80 16.83
N GLN A 162 14.23 -6.29 17.99
CA GLN A 162 14.59 -7.64 18.45
C GLN A 162 13.96 -8.70 17.52
N LEU A 163 12.70 -8.49 17.11
CA LEU A 163 12.02 -9.37 16.16
C LEU A 163 12.69 -9.35 14.78
N ILE A 164 13.12 -8.18 14.30
CA ILE A 164 13.86 -8.05 13.04
C ILE A 164 15.15 -8.88 13.09
N ASP A 165 15.94 -8.72 14.15
CA ASP A 165 17.22 -9.43 14.32
C ASP A 165 16.99 -10.94 14.41
N TYR A 166 15.95 -11.38 15.13
CA TYR A 166 15.54 -12.77 15.24
C TYR A 166 15.19 -13.38 13.87
N LEU A 167 14.41 -12.66 13.05
CA LEU A 167 13.99 -13.11 11.72
C LEU A 167 15.16 -13.14 10.73
N ILE A 168 16.05 -12.13 10.77
CA ILE A 168 17.25 -12.08 9.91
C ILE A 168 18.17 -13.26 10.17
N GLN A 169 18.42 -13.61 11.44
CA GLN A 169 19.23 -14.76 11.80
C GLN A 169 18.67 -16.08 11.23
N ARG A 170 17.37 -16.13 10.98
CA ARG A 170 16.65 -17.27 10.39
C ARG A 170 16.37 -17.11 8.90
N LYS A 171 17.07 -16.17 8.23
CA LYS A 171 17.01 -15.90 6.79
C LYS A 171 15.63 -15.41 6.32
N VAL A 172 14.86 -14.79 7.20
CA VAL A 172 13.60 -14.12 6.87
C VAL A 172 13.84 -12.62 6.89
N ILE A 173 13.70 -11.97 5.73
CA ILE A 173 13.92 -10.53 5.57
C ILE A 173 12.56 -9.83 5.48
N ILE A 174 12.35 -8.87 6.38
CA ILE A 174 11.12 -8.07 6.45
C ILE A 174 11.46 -6.58 6.51
N ARG A 175 10.45 -5.73 6.36
CA ARG A 175 10.61 -4.29 6.55
C ARG A 175 10.36 -3.92 8.01
N GLY A 176 11.41 -3.49 8.70
CA GLY A 176 11.31 -3.05 10.08
C GLY A 176 11.12 -1.54 10.24
N PHE A 177 10.44 -1.18 11.34
CA PHE A 177 10.26 0.17 11.84
C PHE A 177 10.54 0.12 13.35
N PRO A 178 11.82 0.35 13.78
CA PRO A 178 12.20 0.20 15.17
C PRO A 178 11.34 1.03 16.12
N GLY A 179 10.82 0.38 17.17
CA GLY A 179 9.91 1.01 18.14
C GLY A 179 8.45 1.12 17.71
N GLU A 180 8.12 0.83 16.45
CA GLU A 180 6.76 0.94 15.93
C GLU A 180 6.19 -0.42 15.50
N GLY A 181 6.96 -1.25 14.77
CA GLY A 181 6.48 -2.54 14.28
C GLY A 181 7.26 -3.08 13.10
N ILE A 182 6.70 -4.12 12.50
CA ILE A 182 7.22 -4.74 11.28
C ILE A 182 6.14 -4.81 10.19
N ARG A 183 6.57 -4.65 8.95
CA ARG A 183 5.73 -4.84 7.76
C ARG A 183 6.21 -6.05 6.98
N VAL A 184 5.35 -7.03 6.81
CA VAL A 184 5.64 -8.28 6.11
C VAL A 184 4.90 -8.27 4.78
N THR A 185 5.63 -8.24 3.67
CA THR A 185 5.04 -8.32 2.34
C THR A 185 4.55 -9.75 2.10
N ILE A 186 3.33 -9.87 1.60
CA ILE A 186 2.76 -11.16 1.22
C ILE A 186 3.44 -11.64 -0.06
N ALA A 187 3.99 -12.83 0.01
CA ALA A 187 4.76 -13.49 -1.03
C ALA A 187 4.03 -14.77 -1.52
N THR A 188 4.76 -15.79 -1.95
CA THR A 188 4.17 -17.09 -2.30
C THR A 188 3.67 -17.83 -1.06
N PRO A 189 2.74 -18.79 -1.18
CA PRO A 189 2.27 -19.60 -0.06
C PRO A 189 3.41 -20.29 0.69
N GLU A 190 4.45 -20.73 0.00
CA GLU A 190 5.61 -21.40 0.57
C GLU A 190 6.44 -20.43 1.42
N GLU A 191 6.73 -19.25 0.88
CA GLU A 191 7.51 -18.21 1.58
C GLU A 191 6.73 -17.68 2.80
N ASN A 192 5.43 -17.48 2.66
CA ASN A 192 4.57 -17.06 3.77
C ASN A 192 4.51 -18.14 4.86
N THR A 193 4.46 -19.43 4.50
CA THR A 193 4.50 -20.54 5.44
C THR A 193 5.85 -20.62 6.15
N GLN A 194 6.96 -20.40 5.44
CA GLN A 194 8.28 -20.32 6.05
C GLN A 194 8.35 -19.19 7.09
N PHE A 195 7.84 -18.01 6.75
CA PHE A 195 7.76 -16.89 7.69
C PHE A 195 6.93 -17.26 8.94
N LEU A 196 5.74 -17.83 8.75
CA LEU A 196 4.86 -18.23 9.85
C LEU A 196 5.51 -19.28 10.76
N ASN A 197 6.19 -20.27 10.20
CA ASN A 197 6.92 -21.27 10.98
C ASN A 197 8.05 -20.64 11.82
N VAL A 198 8.76 -19.68 11.25
CA VAL A 198 9.85 -19.00 11.96
C VAL A 198 9.34 -18.10 13.06
N ILE A 199 8.26 -17.36 12.83
CA ILE A 199 7.73 -16.42 13.83
C ILE A 199 6.96 -17.11 14.95
N ALA A 200 6.47 -18.33 14.74
CA ALA A 200 5.71 -19.09 15.74
C ALA A 200 6.50 -19.31 17.04
N ASP A 201 7.82 -19.41 16.96
CA ASP A 201 8.72 -19.60 18.12
C ASP A 201 9.08 -18.25 18.81
N TYR A 202 8.66 -17.13 18.25
CA TYR A 202 8.91 -15.82 18.85
C TYR A 202 7.78 -15.41 19.78
N PRO A 203 8.07 -14.92 21.00
CA PRO A 203 7.03 -14.55 21.96
C PRO A 203 6.07 -13.49 21.39
N ALA A 204 4.78 -13.77 21.38
CA ALA A 204 3.79 -12.75 21.14
C ALA A 204 3.75 -11.82 22.37
N ILE A 205 3.84 -10.49 22.14
CA ILE A 205 3.60 -9.54 23.22
C ILE A 205 2.10 -9.60 23.52
N ARG A 206 1.75 -10.03 24.72
CA ARG A 206 0.39 -9.82 25.21
C ARG A 206 0.27 -8.34 25.55
N PRO A 207 -0.78 -7.62 25.11
CA PRO A 207 -1.01 -6.26 25.60
C PRO A 207 -1.02 -6.32 27.13
N GLU A 208 -0.25 -5.45 27.76
CA GLU A 208 -0.38 -5.25 29.20
C GLU A 208 -1.83 -4.81 29.45
N ILE A 209 -2.53 -5.59 30.28
CA ILE A 209 -3.93 -5.35 30.68
C ILE A 209 -3.98 -4.16 31.62
#